data_6d799ec1e934c93e385c38211a671440
#
_entry.id   6d799ec1e934c93e385c38211a671440
#
_cell.length_a   1.000
_cell.length_b   1.000
_cell.length_c   1.000
_cell.angle_alpha   90.00
_cell.angle_beta   90.00
_cell.angle_gamma   90.00
#
_symmetry.space_group_name_H-M   'P 1'
#
loop_
_entity.id
_entity.type
_entity.pdbx_description
1 polymer ?
#
loop_
_entity_poly.entity_id
_entity_poly.type
_entity_poly.pdbx_seq_one_letter_code
_entity_poly.pdbx_strand_id
1 'polypeptide(L)'
;MRNYELDDNGYYKARLGLIVLQSDETIEQEFRTILDQSISINHSRIYCDNIVSNENLELMEKELPAASELLPDIQYDSIGYACTSGATVIGSDKIESLINKKHKTAFVTDPIRAVKKAMSTLGCRKINFVSPYQESVTKSLRDHLHANNFIIQNQISFNESDD
;
A
#
# COMPACT_ATOMS: atom_id res chain seq x y z
N MET A 1 -38.34 -27.11 -10.00
CA MET A 1 -37.14 -26.32 -9.61
C MET A 1 -35.91 -27.02 -10.14
N ARG A 2 -35.03 -26.34 -10.85
CA ARG A 2 -33.72 -26.91 -11.21
C ARG A 2 -32.82 -26.75 -10.00
N ASN A 3 -32.35 -27.86 -9.44
CA ASN A 3 -31.30 -27.88 -8.45
C ASN A 3 -29.99 -27.56 -9.18
N TYR A 4 -29.25 -26.59 -8.72
CA TYR A 4 -27.88 -26.29 -9.15
C TYR A 4 -26.98 -26.39 -7.92
N GLU A 5 -25.82 -26.92 -8.11
CA GLU A 5 -24.75 -26.91 -7.10
C GLU A 5 -23.86 -25.72 -7.39
N LEU A 6 -23.48 -24.99 -6.33
CA LEU A 6 -22.47 -23.94 -6.43
C LEU A 6 -21.10 -24.60 -6.61
N ASP A 7 -20.35 -24.14 -7.59
CA ASP A 7 -18.97 -24.57 -7.76
C ASP A 7 -18.10 -23.91 -6.70
N ASP A 8 -17.76 -24.67 -5.67
CA ASP A 8 -16.86 -24.23 -4.59
C ASP A 8 -15.38 -24.28 -4.97
N ASN A 9 -15.06 -24.79 -6.16
CA ASN A 9 -13.68 -24.73 -6.68
C ASN A 9 -13.36 -23.29 -7.03
N GLY A 10 -12.67 -22.59 -6.13
CA GLY A 10 -12.35 -21.18 -6.24
C GLY A 10 -11.80 -20.85 -7.63
N TYR A 11 -12.54 -20.05 -8.39
CA TYR A 11 -12.17 -19.58 -9.73
C TYR A 11 -10.82 -18.87 -9.73
N TYR A 12 -10.43 -18.31 -8.58
CA TYR A 12 -9.20 -17.54 -8.42
C TYR A 12 -8.15 -18.32 -7.62
N LYS A 13 -6.90 -18.27 -8.10
CA LYS A 13 -5.71 -18.82 -7.39
C LYS A 13 -5.32 -18.03 -6.16
N ALA A 14 -5.59 -16.72 -6.17
CA ALA A 14 -5.39 -15.84 -5.04
C ALA A 14 -6.40 -14.69 -5.06
N ARG A 15 -6.69 -14.15 -3.89
CA ARG A 15 -7.57 -12.99 -3.69
C ARG A 15 -6.80 -11.89 -2.99
N LEU A 16 -6.68 -10.75 -3.65
CA LEU A 16 -5.98 -9.58 -3.15
C LEU A 16 -6.98 -8.45 -2.87
N GLY A 17 -6.73 -7.74 -1.77
CA GLY A 17 -7.35 -6.45 -1.49
C GLY A 17 -6.35 -5.33 -1.74
N LEU A 18 -6.80 -4.20 -2.24
CA LEU A 18 -5.99 -3.01 -2.42
C LEU A 18 -6.74 -1.77 -1.96
N ILE A 19 -6.20 -1.07 -0.96
CA ILE A 19 -6.71 0.21 -0.48
C ILE A 19 -5.89 1.30 -1.16
N VAL A 20 -6.52 2.02 -2.10
CA VAL A 20 -5.89 3.04 -2.95
C VAL A 20 -6.31 4.44 -2.54
N LEU A 21 -5.49 5.45 -2.86
CA LEU A 21 -5.88 6.84 -2.64
C LEU A 21 -7.10 7.20 -3.51
N GLN A 22 -7.96 8.10 -3.02
CA GLN A 22 -9.11 8.54 -3.82
C GLN A 22 -8.69 9.26 -5.11
N SER A 23 -7.54 9.94 -5.09
CA SER A 23 -6.95 10.66 -6.23
C SER A 23 -6.26 9.75 -7.24
N ASP A 24 -5.90 8.51 -6.88
CA ASP A 24 -5.16 7.62 -7.77
C ASP A 24 -6.01 7.18 -8.97
N GLU A 25 -5.50 7.43 -10.17
CA GLU A 25 -6.15 7.08 -11.43
C GLU A 25 -5.47 5.91 -12.17
N THR A 26 -4.32 5.44 -11.71
CA THR A 26 -3.44 4.59 -12.51
C THR A 26 -3.22 3.19 -11.93
N ILE A 27 -3.10 3.05 -10.62
CA ILE A 27 -2.66 1.83 -9.95
C ILE A 27 -3.56 0.62 -10.26
N GLU A 28 -4.87 0.82 -10.37
CA GLU A 28 -5.81 -0.26 -10.67
C GLU A 28 -5.53 -0.87 -12.06
N GLN A 29 -5.28 -0.02 -13.06
CA GLN A 29 -4.95 -0.46 -14.41
C GLN A 29 -3.55 -1.10 -14.45
N GLU A 30 -2.59 -0.53 -13.75
CA GLU A 30 -1.23 -1.07 -13.67
C GLU A 30 -1.22 -2.48 -13.06
N PHE A 31 -1.92 -2.68 -11.94
CA PHE A 31 -2.05 -4.01 -11.34
C PHE A 31 -2.69 -5.03 -12.30
N ARG A 32 -3.69 -4.60 -13.10
CA ARG A 32 -4.32 -5.48 -14.10
C ARG A 32 -3.36 -5.92 -15.20
N THR A 33 -2.32 -5.12 -15.51
CA THR A 33 -1.34 -5.48 -16.53
C THR A 33 -0.27 -6.44 -16.03
N ILE A 34 0.02 -6.45 -14.72
CA ILE A 34 1.07 -7.28 -14.14
C ILE A 34 0.56 -8.55 -13.45
N LEU A 35 -0.71 -8.56 -13.03
CA LEU A 35 -1.32 -9.73 -12.38
C LEU A 35 -1.94 -10.68 -13.40
N ASP A 36 -1.76 -11.99 -13.16
CA ASP A 36 -2.46 -13.03 -13.91
C ASP A 36 -3.98 -12.92 -13.72
N GLN A 37 -4.76 -13.22 -14.77
CA GLN A 37 -6.23 -13.15 -14.72
C GLN A 37 -6.87 -14.10 -13.69
N SER A 38 -6.15 -15.14 -13.28
CA SER A 38 -6.60 -16.04 -12.19
C SER A 38 -6.45 -15.44 -10.80
N ILE A 39 -5.93 -14.19 -10.66
CA ILE A 39 -5.83 -13.46 -9.40
C ILE A 39 -6.96 -12.46 -9.33
N SER A 40 -7.82 -12.61 -8.32
CA SER A 40 -8.85 -11.61 -8.00
C SER A 40 -8.20 -10.45 -7.27
N ILE A 41 -8.52 -9.22 -7.69
CA ILE A 41 -8.15 -8.01 -6.96
C ILE A 41 -9.39 -7.16 -6.72
N ASN A 42 -9.64 -6.83 -5.46
CA ASN A 42 -10.73 -5.95 -5.02
C ASN A 42 -10.12 -4.65 -4.52
N HIS A 43 -10.74 -3.54 -4.87
CA HIS A 43 -10.27 -2.22 -4.51
C HIS A 43 -11.25 -1.55 -3.56
N SER A 44 -10.73 -0.79 -2.61
CA SER A 44 -11.44 0.26 -1.91
C SER A 44 -10.63 1.55 -1.97
N ARG A 45 -11.27 2.70 -1.71
CA ARG A 45 -10.58 3.99 -1.75
C ARG A 45 -10.54 4.59 -0.35
N ILE A 46 -9.40 5.19 -0.02
CA ILE A 46 -9.21 5.97 1.18
C ILE A 46 -9.17 7.45 0.84
N TYR A 47 -9.88 8.25 1.64
CA TYR A 47 -9.79 9.70 1.50
C TYR A 47 -8.36 10.17 1.78
N CYS A 48 -7.86 11.05 0.95
CA CYS A 48 -6.60 11.77 1.13
C CYS A 48 -6.80 13.25 0.76
N ASP A 49 -6.05 14.11 1.40
CA ASP A 49 -5.98 15.52 1.02
C ASP A 49 -5.10 15.67 -0.22
N ASN A 50 -5.41 16.65 -1.08
CA ASN A 50 -4.61 16.93 -2.28
C ASN A 50 -3.20 17.47 -1.92
N ILE A 51 -3.02 17.99 -0.71
CA ILE A 51 -1.72 18.49 -0.24
C ILE A 51 -1.01 17.36 0.50
N VAL A 52 0.12 16.93 -0.01
CA VAL A 52 0.97 15.91 0.61
C VAL A 52 1.83 16.55 1.71
N SER A 53 1.36 16.45 2.95
CA SER A 53 2.08 16.86 4.16
C SER A 53 2.05 15.75 5.22
N ASN A 54 2.98 15.80 6.18
CA ASN A 54 3.00 14.81 7.27
C ASN A 54 1.68 14.82 8.05
N GLU A 55 1.11 15.99 8.30
CA GLU A 55 -0.14 16.18 9.03
C GLU A 55 -1.31 15.52 8.29
N ASN A 56 -1.42 15.75 6.98
CA ASN A 56 -2.47 15.15 6.16
C ASN A 56 -2.30 13.63 6.03
N LEU A 57 -1.05 13.15 5.93
CA LEU A 57 -0.75 11.71 5.91
C LEU A 57 -1.10 11.02 7.23
N GLU A 58 -0.90 11.69 8.39
CA GLU A 58 -1.33 11.17 9.69
C GLU A 58 -2.86 11.07 9.81
N LEU A 59 -3.62 11.99 9.19
CA LEU A 59 -5.08 11.93 9.21
C LEU A 59 -5.62 10.67 8.52
N MET A 60 -4.91 10.17 7.51
CA MET A 60 -5.30 8.93 6.82
C MET A 60 -5.32 7.70 7.74
N GLU A 61 -4.58 7.71 8.86
CA GLU A 61 -4.69 6.65 9.86
C GLU A 61 -6.11 6.47 10.37
N LYS A 62 -6.86 7.57 10.52
CA LYS A 62 -8.25 7.56 11.02
C LYS A 62 -9.24 7.06 9.98
N GLU A 63 -8.93 7.30 8.70
CA GLU A 63 -9.78 6.88 7.57
C GLU A 63 -9.57 5.41 7.17
N LEU A 64 -8.40 4.84 7.50
CA LEU A 64 -8.01 3.50 7.07
C LEU A 64 -8.98 2.39 7.52
N PRO A 65 -9.55 2.38 8.75
CA PRO A 65 -10.54 1.38 9.13
C PRO A 65 -11.79 1.42 8.25
N ALA A 66 -12.33 2.61 7.96
CA ALA A 66 -13.51 2.76 7.12
C ALA A 66 -13.23 2.31 5.67
N ALA A 67 -12.08 2.69 5.11
CA ALA A 67 -11.67 2.22 3.79
C ALA A 67 -11.49 0.69 3.76
N SER A 68 -10.95 0.10 4.81
CA SER A 68 -10.81 -1.35 4.94
C SER A 68 -12.17 -2.06 4.98
N GLU A 69 -13.19 -1.49 5.64
CA GLU A 69 -14.53 -2.06 5.71
C GLU A 69 -15.26 -2.09 4.36
N LEU A 70 -14.87 -1.25 3.41
CA LEU A 70 -15.44 -1.23 2.06
C LEU A 70 -14.95 -2.36 1.17
N LEU A 71 -13.88 -3.04 1.53
CA LEU A 71 -13.48 -4.26 0.85
C LEU A 71 -14.52 -5.37 1.12
N PRO A 72 -14.87 -6.19 0.11
CA PRO A 72 -15.75 -7.35 0.29
C PRO A 72 -15.36 -8.22 1.49
N ASP A 73 -16.37 -8.74 2.19
CA ASP A 73 -16.18 -9.61 3.36
C ASP A 73 -15.84 -11.04 2.91
N ILE A 74 -14.65 -11.22 2.38
CA ILE A 74 -14.09 -12.49 1.91
C ILE A 74 -12.72 -12.72 2.54
N GLN A 75 -12.22 -13.94 2.43
CA GLN A 75 -10.85 -14.22 2.86
C GLN A 75 -9.87 -13.74 1.78
N TYR A 76 -8.95 -12.87 2.18
CA TYR A 76 -7.85 -12.38 1.34
C TYR A 76 -6.55 -13.12 1.66
N ASP A 77 -5.77 -13.41 0.63
CA ASP A 77 -4.39 -13.89 0.79
C ASP A 77 -3.48 -12.74 1.19
N SER A 78 -3.74 -11.53 0.65
CA SER A 78 -3.02 -10.32 1.02
C SER A 78 -3.87 -9.08 0.82
N ILE A 79 -3.64 -8.07 1.65
CA ILE A 79 -4.20 -6.71 1.47
C ILE A 79 -3.04 -5.71 1.41
N GLY A 80 -3.03 -4.89 0.36
CA GLY A 80 -2.09 -3.79 0.17
C GLY A 80 -2.70 -2.44 0.54
N TYR A 81 -1.93 -1.59 1.22
CA TYR A 81 -2.20 -0.17 1.38
C TYR A 81 -1.31 0.61 0.41
N ALA A 82 -1.91 1.25 -0.60
CA ALA A 82 -1.19 1.75 -1.77
C ALA A 82 -0.78 3.23 -1.62
N CYS A 83 -0.10 3.57 -0.52
CA CYS A 83 0.45 4.91 -0.31
C CYS A 83 1.84 4.82 0.33
N THR A 84 2.89 5.24 -0.39
CA THR A 84 4.27 5.17 0.10
C THR A 84 4.52 6.16 1.23
N SER A 85 4.14 7.42 1.03
CA SER A 85 4.32 8.49 2.02
C SER A 85 3.47 8.24 3.26
N GLY A 86 2.18 7.90 3.08
CA GLY A 86 1.29 7.54 4.19
C GLY A 86 1.80 6.35 4.99
N ALA A 87 2.28 5.30 4.32
CA ALA A 87 2.85 4.14 5.01
C ALA A 87 4.13 4.46 5.79
N THR A 88 4.91 5.44 5.33
CA THR A 88 6.11 5.89 6.04
C THR A 88 5.75 6.66 7.32
N VAL A 89 4.74 7.52 7.26
CA VAL A 89 4.32 8.38 8.39
C VAL A 89 3.52 7.58 9.42
N ILE A 90 2.52 6.81 8.97
CA ILE A 90 1.66 5.98 9.84
C ILE A 90 2.43 4.79 10.42
N GLY A 91 3.26 4.17 9.61
CA GLY A 91 4.01 2.97 9.93
C GLY A 91 3.29 1.68 9.52
N SER A 92 4.05 0.78 8.86
CA SER A 92 3.53 -0.49 8.30
C SER A 92 2.81 -1.37 9.33
N ASP A 93 3.34 -1.47 10.55
CA ASP A 93 2.76 -2.32 11.60
C ASP A 93 1.43 -1.77 12.12
N LYS A 94 1.29 -0.44 12.15
CA LYS A 94 0.04 0.22 12.51
C LYS A 94 -1.01 0.00 11.43
N ILE A 95 -0.65 0.16 10.16
CA ILE A 95 -1.51 -0.12 9.00
C ILE A 95 -2.02 -1.56 9.07
N GLU A 96 -1.13 -2.52 9.26
CA GLU A 96 -1.48 -3.94 9.41
C GLU A 96 -2.47 -4.17 10.56
N SER A 97 -2.21 -3.56 11.72
CA SER A 97 -3.09 -3.65 12.88
C SER A 97 -4.49 -3.09 12.60
N LEU A 98 -4.60 -1.99 11.86
CA LEU A 98 -5.87 -1.35 11.52
C LEU A 98 -6.67 -2.18 10.52
N ILE A 99 -6.04 -2.70 9.47
CA ILE A 99 -6.69 -3.55 8.46
C ILE A 99 -7.14 -4.87 9.09
N ASN A 100 -6.32 -5.47 9.94
CA ASN A 100 -6.62 -6.76 10.57
C ASN A 100 -7.75 -6.69 11.62
N LYS A 101 -8.24 -5.52 11.99
CA LYS A 101 -9.47 -5.40 12.80
C LYS A 101 -10.68 -5.95 12.05
N LYS A 102 -10.74 -5.73 10.74
CA LYS A 102 -11.83 -6.20 9.87
C LYS A 102 -11.45 -7.48 9.13
N HIS A 103 -10.30 -7.49 8.48
CA HIS A 103 -9.85 -8.59 7.64
C HIS A 103 -8.69 -9.33 8.30
N LYS A 104 -8.98 -10.49 8.88
CA LYS A 104 -7.93 -11.39 9.40
C LYS A 104 -7.22 -12.07 8.23
N THR A 105 -6.40 -11.32 7.52
CA THR A 105 -5.62 -11.83 6.39
C THR A 105 -4.27 -12.38 6.83
N ALA A 106 -3.71 -13.26 6.03
CA ALA A 106 -2.38 -13.81 6.28
C ALA A 106 -1.27 -12.76 6.12
N PHE A 107 -1.51 -11.72 5.30
CA PHE A 107 -0.45 -10.77 4.97
C PHE A 107 -1.00 -9.38 4.62
N VAL A 108 -0.53 -8.36 5.32
CA VAL A 108 -0.74 -6.95 4.95
C VAL A 108 0.58 -6.35 4.50
N THR A 109 0.56 -5.60 3.41
CA THR A 109 1.74 -4.95 2.85
C THR A 109 1.47 -3.50 2.46
N ASP A 110 2.54 -2.77 2.22
CA ASP A 110 2.57 -1.42 1.71
C ASP A 110 3.85 -1.20 0.89
N PRO A 111 3.98 -0.11 0.10
CA PRO A 111 5.13 0.09 -0.76
C PRO A 111 6.46 0.17 0.00
N ILE A 112 6.51 0.81 1.17
CA ILE A 112 7.77 0.96 1.90
C ILE A 112 8.22 -0.36 2.55
N ARG A 113 7.27 -1.18 3.04
CA ARG A 113 7.53 -2.55 3.51
C ARG A 113 8.04 -3.41 2.37
N ALA A 114 7.38 -3.36 1.20
CA ALA A 114 7.75 -4.13 0.02
C ALA A 114 9.14 -3.76 -0.50
N VAL A 115 9.46 -2.47 -0.61
CA VAL A 115 10.77 -1.96 -1.04
C VAL A 115 11.87 -2.40 -0.07
N LYS A 116 11.68 -2.27 1.24
CA LYS A 116 12.66 -2.74 2.23
C LYS A 116 12.92 -4.24 2.10
N LYS A 117 11.87 -5.04 1.91
CA LYS A 117 11.99 -6.49 1.71
C LYS A 117 12.76 -6.81 0.44
N ALA A 118 12.41 -6.16 -0.68
CA ALA A 118 13.08 -6.35 -1.97
C ALA A 118 14.58 -6.01 -1.89
N MET A 119 14.92 -4.84 -1.36
CA MET A 119 16.31 -4.41 -1.21
C MET A 119 17.11 -5.36 -0.31
N SER A 120 16.49 -5.83 0.78
CA SER A 120 17.15 -6.80 1.67
C SER A 120 17.38 -8.16 1.00
N THR A 121 16.42 -8.64 0.20
CA THR A 121 16.54 -9.88 -0.56
C THR A 121 17.65 -9.80 -1.61
N LEU A 122 17.80 -8.63 -2.26
CA LEU A 122 18.86 -8.37 -3.24
C LEU A 122 20.23 -8.06 -2.60
N GLY A 123 20.33 -8.00 -1.28
CA GLY A 123 21.55 -7.60 -0.58
C GLY A 123 21.91 -6.11 -0.76
N CYS A 124 21.00 -5.29 -1.26
CA CYS A 124 21.22 -3.87 -1.48
C CYS A 124 21.11 -3.11 -0.15
N ARG A 125 22.18 -2.39 0.20
CA ARG A 125 22.21 -1.49 1.38
C ARG A 125 22.50 -0.05 1.01
N LYS A 126 23.08 0.19 -0.15
CA LYS A 126 23.40 1.52 -0.69
C LYS A 126 22.47 1.78 -1.86
N ILE A 127 21.76 2.89 -1.81
CA ILE A 127 20.74 3.25 -2.81
C ILE A 127 20.90 4.71 -3.26
N ASN A 128 20.42 5.00 -4.45
CA ASN A 128 20.11 6.35 -4.87
C ASN A 128 18.60 6.56 -4.69
N PHE A 129 18.21 7.70 -4.15
CA PHE A 129 16.85 8.01 -3.79
C PHE A 129 16.31 9.15 -4.66
N VAL A 130 15.23 8.87 -5.38
CA VAL A 130 14.49 9.85 -6.17
C VAL A 130 13.09 9.96 -5.62
N SER A 131 12.63 11.17 -5.34
CA SER A 131 11.34 11.45 -4.71
C SER A 131 10.61 12.58 -5.44
N PRO A 132 9.30 12.50 -5.65
CA PRO A 132 8.52 13.63 -6.13
C PRO A 132 8.29 14.69 -5.04
N TYR A 133 8.24 14.29 -3.78
CA TYR A 133 7.71 15.06 -2.66
C TYR A 133 8.58 16.24 -2.23
N GLN A 134 7.96 17.16 -1.48
CA GLN A 134 8.65 18.22 -0.76
C GLN A 134 9.62 17.65 0.29
N GLU A 135 10.59 18.49 0.72
CA GLU A 135 11.66 18.05 1.64
C GLU A 135 11.14 17.49 2.97
N SER A 136 10.03 18.01 3.52
CA SER A 136 9.45 17.50 4.77
C SER A 136 9.06 16.02 4.68
N VAL A 137 8.37 15.63 3.60
CA VAL A 137 7.95 14.25 3.34
C VAL A 137 9.14 13.39 2.91
N THR A 138 9.98 13.92 2.02
CA THR A 138 11.22 13.26 1.58
C THR A 138 12.14 12.95 2.77
N LYS A 139 12.24 13.86 3.73
CA LYS A 139 13.00 13.65 4.97
C LYS A 139 12.44 12.48 5.79
N SER A 140 11.14 12.40 5.94
CA SER A 140 10.48 11.28 6.67
C SER A 140 10.81 9.93 6.04
N LEU A 141 10.74 9.83 4.70
CA LEU A 141 11.13 8.63 3.95
C LEU A 141 12.62 8.29 4.14
N ARG A 142 13.49 9.27 4.02
CA ARG A 142 14.95 9.11 4.21
C ARG A 142 15.28 8.62 5.62
N ASP A 143 14.72 9.26 6.63
CA ASP A 143 14.94 8.89 8.04
C ASP A 143 14.44 7.48 8.31
N HIS A 144 13.29 7.10 7.75
CA HIS A 144 12.77 5.74 7.84
C HIS A 144 13.71 4.70 7.19
N LEU A 145 14.24 4.99 6.00
CA LEU A 145 15.18 4.10 5.32
C LEU A 145 16.51 3.99 6.09
N HIS A 146 17.03 5.10 6.62
CA HIS A 146 18.25 5.09 7.46
C HIS A 146 18.05 4.28 8.74
N ALA A 147 16.91 4.44 9.43
CA ALA A 147 16.57 3.65 10.60
C ALA A 147 16.48 2.13 10.32
N ASN A 148 16.26 1.75 9.06
CA ASN A 148 16.25 0.36 8.58
C ASN A 148 17.58 -0.08 7.93
N ASN A 149 18.67 0.63 8.21
CA ASN A 149 20.04 0.32 7.76
C ASN A 149 20.25 0.42 6.24
N PHE A 150 19.53 1.28 5.54
CA PHE A 150 19.79 1.65 4.16
C PHE A 150 20.58 2.96 4.11
N ILE A 151 21.57 3.03 3.24
CA ILE A 151 22.43 4.21 3.06
C ILE A 151 22.07 4.89 1.75
N ILE A 152 21.55 6.11 1.83
CA ILE A 152 21.26 6.93 0.66
C ILE A 152 22.55 7.63 0.24
N GLN A 153 23.06 7.29 -0.95
CA GLN A 153 24.28 7.86 -1.51
C GLN A 153 24.02 9.18 -2.23
N ASN A 154 22.95 9.24 -3.00
CA ASN A 154 22.51 10.43 -3.70
C ASN A 154 21.01 10.58 -3.57
N GLN A 155 20.53 11.82 -3.54
CA GLN A 155 19.12 12.16 -3.45
C GLN A 155 18.77 13.24 -4.47
N ILE A 156 17.61 13.06 -5.11
CA ILE A 156 16.93 14.05 -5.96
C ILE A 156 15.49 14.13 -5.50
N SER A 157 14.97 15.35 -5.33
CA SER A 157 13.55 15.60 -5.08
C SER A 157 13.02 16.62 -6.09
N PHE A 158 11.81 16.40 -6.59
CA PHE A 158 11.14 17.31 -7.51
C PHE A 158 10.34 18.39 -6.80
N ASN A 159 10.16 18.28 -5.47
CA ASN A 159 9.45 19.24 -4.61
C ASN A 159 7.98 19.47 -5.00
N GLU A 160 7.32 18.43 -5.49
CA GLU A 160 5.88 18.47 -5.74
C GLU A 160 5.10 18.42 -4.43
N SER A 161 4.03 19.19 -4.34
CA SER A 161 3.14 19.28 -3.16
C SER A 161 1.78 18.67 -3.39
N ASP A 162 1.38 18.54 -4.64
CA ASP A 162 0.06 18.04 -5.05
C ASP A 162 0.13 16.54 -5.37
N ASP A 163 -0.98 15.86 -5.06
CA ASP A 163 -1.16 14.42 -5.33
C ASP A 163 -1.80 14.19 -6.71
#